data_5079426903b6026fb50fe9d168662c0c
#
_entry.id   5079426903b6026fb50fe9d168662c0c
#
_cell.length_a   1.000
_cell.length_b   1.000
_cell.length_c   1.000
_cell.angle_alpha   90.00
_cell.angle_beta   90.00
_cell.angle_gamma   90.00
#
_symmetry.space_group_name_H-M   'P 1'
#
loop_
_entity.id
_entity.type
_entity.pdbx_description
1 polymer ?
#
loop_
_entity_poly.entity_id
_entity_poly.type
_entity_poly.pdbx_seq_one_letter_code
_entity_poly.pdbx_strand_id
1 'polypeptide(L)' 'MERKLSELLSDLAILEEKYMEINMEMEDGDDKDDILMDLGLAMDCIGACLMYGDYENDTGKPYNYFED' A
#
# COMPACT_ATOMS: atom_id res chain seq x y z
N MET A 1 -2.07 1.09 19.00
CA MET A 1 -1.07 2.11 18.62
C MET A 1 -1.19 2.40 17.13
N GLU A 2 -1.38 3.65 16.80
CA GLU A 2 -1.52 4.05 15.40
C GLU A 2 -0.18 4.01 14.68
N ARG A 3 -0.20 3.64 13.42
CA ARG A 3 0.99 3.71 12.58
C ARG A 3 1.21 5.15 12.13
N LYS A 4 2.45 5.49 11.83
CA LYS A 4 2.80 6.82 11.35
C LYS A 4 2.50 6.94 9.86
N LEU A 5 2.07 8.12 9.45
CA LEU A 5 1.77 8.40 8.05
C LEU A 5 2.97 8.12 7.14
N SER A 6 4.17 8.52 7.56
CA SER A 6 5.38 8.28 6.79
C SER A 6 5.63 6.79 6.55
N GLU A 7 5.36 5.96 7.55
CA GLU A 7 5.50 4.50 7.42
C GLU A 7 4.49 3.93 6.44
N LEU A 8 3.23 4.38 6.52
CA LEU A 8 2.19 3.91 5.63
C LEU A 8 2.51 4.26 4.17
N LEU A 9 2.96 5.47 3.92
CA LEU A 9 3.30 5.90 2.57
C LEU A 9 4.51 5.14 2.03
N SER A 10 5.51 4.89 2.87
CA SER A 10 6.69 4.12 2.49
C SER A 10 6.33 2.67 2.16
N ASP A 11 5.53 2.04 3.01
CA ASP A 11 5.10 0.66 2.80
C ASP A 11 4.26 0.53 1.53
N LEU A 12 3.37 1.49 1.29
CA LEU A 12 2.54 1.50 0.10
C LEU A 12 3.41 1.58 -1.16
N ALA A 13 4.42 2.44 -1.17
CA ALA A 13 5.33 2.57 -2.30
C ALA A 13 6.09 1.27 -2.56
N ILE A 14 6.57 0.61 -1.50
CA ILE A 14 7.27 -0.68 -1.62
C ILE A 14 6.36 -1.76 -2.18
N LEU A 15 5.11 -1.82 -1.69
CA LEU A 15 4.15 -2.81 -2.17
C LEU A 15 3.77 -2.59 -3.63
N GLU A 16 3.60 -1.34 -4.03
CA GLU A 16 3.31 -1.00 -5.43
C GLU A 16 4.46 -1.43 -6.34
N GLU A 17 5.69 -1.17 -5.93
CA GLU A 17 6.87 -1.57 -6.70
C GLU A 17 6.95 -3.09 -6.85
N LYS A 18 6.74 -3.81 -5.76
CA LYS A 18 6.75 -5.28 -5.81
C LYS A 18 5.63 -5.84 -6.67
N TYR A 19 4.46 -5.24 -6.60
CA TYR A 19 3.33 -5.65 -7.42
C TYR A 19 3.68 -5.52 -8.90
N MET A 20 4.25 -4.39 -9.29
CA MET A 20 4.66 -4.15 -10.68
C MET A 20 5.73 -5.14 -11.12
N GLU A 21 6.74 -5.38 -10.29
CA GLU A 21 7.82 -6.32 -10.63
C GLU A 21 7.27 -7.72 -10.88
N ILE A 22 6.43 -8.21 -9.98
CA ILE A 22 5.86 -9.54 -10.11
C ILE A 22 4.95 -9.63 -11.33
N ASN A 23 4.17 -8.59 -11.57
CA ASN A 23 3.28 -8.55 -12.71
C ASN A 23 4.04 -8.61 -14.04
N MET A 24 5.24 -8.04 -14.09
CA MET A 24 6.06 -7.99 -15.30
C MET A 24 6.99 -9.19 -15.45
N GLU A 25 7.50 -9.72 -14.34
CA GLU A 25 8.56 -10.73 -14.37
C GLU A 25 8.10 -12.16 -14.22
N MET A 26 6.99 -12.39 -13.51
CA MET A 26 6.46 -13.75 -13.35
C MET A 26 5.55 -14.13 -14.50
N GLU A 27 5.60 -15.40 -14.86
CA GLU A 27 4.66 -15.97 -15.81
C GLU A 27 3.26 -16.07 -15.19
N ASP A 28 2.23 -15.90 -15.99
CA ASP A 28 0.86 -16.05 -15.54
C ASP A 28 0.61 -17.45 -15.00
N GLY A 29 -0.09 -17.55 -13.90
CA GLY A 29 -0.41 -18.79 -13.25
C GLY A 29 -0.90 -18.58 -11.83
N ASP A 30 -1.21 -19.68 -11.14
CA ASP A 30 -1.77 -19.63 -9.80
C ASP A 30 -0.84 -19.00 -8.79
N ASP A 31 0.47 -19.27 -8.90
CA ASP A 31 1.45 -18.71 -7.97
C ASP A 31 1.51 -17.19 -8.08
N LYS A 32 1.53 -16.68 -9.31
CA LYS A 32 1.53 -15.25 -9.56
C LYS A 32 0.25 -14.60 -9.03
N ASP A 33 -0.90 -15.22 -9.31
CA ASP A 33 -2.19 -14.72 -8.87
C ASP A 33 -2.26 -14.64 -7.35
N ASP A 34 -1.77 -15.66 -6.64
CA ASP A 34 -1.75 -15.69 -5.18
C ASP A 34 -0.88 -14.57 -4.61
N ILE A 35 0.31 -14.37 -5.17
CA ILE A 35 1.22 -13.33 -4.72
C ILE A 35 0.63 -11.93 -4.97
N LEU A 36 0.06 -11.72 -6.15
CA LEU A 36 -0.56 -10.43 -6.48
C LEU A 36 -1.77 -10.16 -5.59
N MET A 37 -2.54 -11.18 -5.27
CA MET A 37 -3.67 -11.05 -4.34
C MET A 37 -3.20 -10.62 -2.96
N ASP A 38 -2.16 -11.27 -2.42
CA ASP A 38 -1.62 -10.93 -1.11
C ASP A 38 -1.10 -9.50 -1.07
N LEU A 39 -0.37 -9.08 -2.11
CA LEU A 39 0.12 -7.71 -2.21
C LEU A 39 -1.04 -6.71 -2.31
N GLY A 40 -2.06 -7.04 -3.10
CA GLY A 40 -3.25 -6.22 -3.23
C GLY A 40 -3.98 -6.03 -1.91
N LEU A 41 -4.14 -7.11 -1.14
CA LEU A 41 -4.77 -7.03 0.18
C LEU A 41 -3.97 -6.16 1.14
N ALA A 42 -2.64 -6.28 1.12
CA ALA A 42 -1.78 -5.44 1.96
C ALA A 42 -1.92 -3.97 1.58
N MET A 43 -1.95 -3.66 0.28
CA MET A 43 -2.16 -2.29 -0.18
C MET A 43 -3.54 -1.76 0.22
N ASP A 44 -4.57 -2.60 0.14
CA ASP A 44 -5.94 -2.23 0.55
C ASP A 44 -6.00 -1.89 2.03
N CYS A 45 -5.30 -2.63 2.88
CA CYS A 45 -5.22 -2.33 4.32
C CYS A 45 -4.62 -0.96 4.57
N ILE A 46 -3.53 -0.65 3.88
CA ILE A 46 -2.88 0.67 4.00
C ILE A 46 -3.81 1.76 3.46
N GLY A 47 -4.43 1.50 2.32
CA GLY A 47 -5.38 2.43 1.71
C GLY A 47 -6.55 2.75 2.65
N ALA A 48 -7.07 1.75 3.34
CA ALA A 48 -8.14 1.95 4.32
C ALA A 48 -7.68 2.83 5.48
N CYS A 49 -6.46 2.61 5.99
CA CYS A 49 -5.90 3.48 7.04
C CYS A 49 -5.82 4.93 6.58
N LEU A 50 -5.36 5.15 5.35
CA LEU A 50 -5.25 6.50 4.79
C LEU A 50 -6.62 7.13 4.58
N MET A 51 -7.59 6.34 4.11
CA MET A 51 -8.95 6.78 3.85
C MET A 51 -9.68 7.21 5.12
N TYR A 52 -9.52 6.45 6.19
CA TYR A 52 -10.23 6.70 7.44
C TYR A 52 -9.44 7.55 8.44
N GLY A 53 -8.21 7.94 8.08
CA GLY A 53 -7.38 8.74 8.97
C GLY A 53 -6.83 7.98 10.17
N ASP A 54 -6.73 6.66 10.08
CA ASP A 54 -6.21 5.80 11.15
C ASP A 54 -4.69 5.80 11.19
N TYR A 55 -4.10 6.96 11.38
CA TYR A 55 -2.65 7.11 11.41
C TYR A 55 -2.25 8.35 12.19
N GLU A 56 -1.02 8.35 12.68
CA GLU A 56 -0.41 9.53 13.26
C GLU A 56 0.27 10.33 12.15
N ASN A 57 -0.14 11.57 11.96
CA ASN A 57 0.47 12.42 10.93
C ASN A 57 1.79 12.97 11.43
N ASP A 58 2.86 12.28 11.13
CA ASP A 58 4.23 12.66 11.53
C ASP A 58 4.94 13.50 10.47
N THR A 59 4.25 13.84 9.37
CA THR A 59 4.84 14.65 8.30
C THR A 59 4.73 16.14 8.57
N GLY A 60 3.84 16.52 9.50
CA GLY A 60 3.59 17.92 9.81
C GLY A 60 2.81 18.68 8.75
N LYS A 61 2.30 17.98 7.74
CA LYS A 61 1.53 18.57 6.66
C LYS A 61 0.19 17.88 6.54
N PRO A 62 -0.88 18.61 6.16
CA PRO A 62 -2.15 17.96 5.85
C PRO A 62 -1.97 16.95 4.72
N TYR A 63 -2.60 15.80 4.87
CA TYR A 63 -2.60 14.78 3.83
C TYR A 63 -4.03 14.31 3.60
N ASN A 64 -4.44 14.31 2.35
CA ASN A 64 -5.75 13.80 1.97
C ASN A 64 -5.57 12.85 0.79
N TYR A 65 -5.76 11.56 1.03
CA TYR A 65 -5.52 10.51 0.05
C TYR A 65 -6.41 10.66 -1.20
N PHE A 66 -7.62 11.18 -1.00
CA PHE A 66 -8.62 11.27 -2.08
C PHE A 66 -8.76 12.67 -2.67
N GLU A 67 -8.03 13.63 -2.19
CA GLU A 67 -8.11 14.99 -2.69
C GLU A 67 -7.07 15.22 -3.79
N ASP A 68 -7.53 15.74 -4.90
CA ASP A 68 -6.66 16.06 -6.03
C ASP A 68 -5.94 17.39 -5.85
#